data_85560b9ef96ab088bc20e2948fd706a6
#
_entry.id   85560b9ef96ab088bc20e2948fd706a6
#
_cell.length_a   1.000
_cell.length_b   1.000
_cell.length_c   1.000
_cell.angle_alpha   90.00
_cell.angle_beta   90.00
_cell.angle_gamma   90.00
#
_symmetry.space_group_name_H-M   'P 1'
#
loop_
_entity.id
_entity.type
_entity.pdbx_description
1 polymer ?
#
loop_
_entity_poly.entity_id
_entity_poly.type
_entity_poly.pdbx_seq_one_letter_code
_entity_poly.pdbx_strand_id
1 'polypeptide(L)'
;MNSGADPDFANPKTPRIVNMINAIRQICDSYGDDFILSWAPETFYMQLGHTYYGGINGYVDSRAGGYIPMIHALRDRTTYVQVQLYNSAAVQGNDGSWYSMGDEASLVEMCEMLIDGFYLNGGNQYFFPGLRADQVVIAVPCSQGAAGSGQVSNTQLQGAFRTLEAKYPGMRGFMTWSINWDALQNNNSFGRQNRTFLNNY
;
A
#
# COMPACT_ATOMS: atom_id res chain seq x y z
N MET A 1 -11.52 -7.31 8.95
CA MET A 1 -11.43 -8.79 9.05
C MET A 1 -11.38 -9.17 10.52
N ASN A 2 -12.28 -10.02 11.00
CA ASN A 2 -12.36 -10.33 12.45
C ASN A 2 -11.53 -11.58 12.84
N SER A 3 -10.77 -12.19 11.95
CA SER A 3 -10.07 -13.46 12.19
C SER A 3 -8.54 -13.35 12.25
N GLY A 4 -8.01 -12.14 12.30
CA GLY A 4 -6.57 -11.92 12.29
C GLY A 4 -5.89 -12.18 10.94
N ALA A 5 -4.57 -12.00 10.90
CA ALA A 5 -3.72 -12.41 9.80
C ALA A 5 -3.52 -13.93 9.84
N ASP A 6 -3.31 -14.56 8.68
CA ASP A 6 -3.00 -16.00 8.63
C ASP A 6 -1.58 -16.25 9.16
N PRO A 7 -1.35 -17.25 10.03
CA PRO A 7 -0.02 -17.55 10.54
C PRO A 7 1.02 -17.88 9.46
N ASP A 8 0.58 -18.45 8.33
CA ASP A 8 1.41 -18.72 7.17
C ASP A 8 0.90 -17.91 5.97
N PHE A 9 1.44 -16.71 5.77
CA PHE A 9 0.98 -15.84 4.69
C PHE A 9 1.19 -16.42 3.29
N ALA A 10 2.21 -17.27 3.13
CA ALA A 10 2.55 -17.85 1.82
C ALA A 10 1.63 -19.03 1.47
N ASN A 11 1.13 -19.76 2.48
CA ASN A 11 0.22 -20.89 2.32
C ASN A 11 -0.96 -20.76 3.28
N PRO A 12 -1.84 -19.77 3.11
CA PRO A 12 -2.89 -19.45 4.07
C PRO A 12 -3.88 -20.59 4.22
N LYS A 13 -4.26 -20.87 5.48
CA LYS A 13 -5.24 -21.92 5.84
C LYS A 13 -6.47 -21.36 6.55
N THR A 14 -6.45 -20.11 6.96
CA THR A 14 -7.61 -19.47 7.58
C THR A 14 -8.76 -19.42 6.58
N PRO A 15 -9.93 -20.04 6.86
CA PRO A 15 -11.00 -20.22 5.88
C PRO A 15 -11.46 -18.92 5.22
N ARG A 16 -11.52 -17.81 5.95
CA ARG A 16 -11.93 -16.51 5.39
C ARG A 16 -10.93 -15.99 4.36
N ILE A 17 -9.64 -16.15 4.63
CA ILE A 17 -8.57 -15.71 3.72
C ILE A 17 -8.58 -16.58 2.47
N VAL A 18 -8.63 -17.90 2.63
CA VAL A 18 -8.69 -18.86 1.52
C VAL A 18 -9.93 -18.63 0.66
N ASN A 19 -11.09 -18.45 1.27
CA ASN A 19 -12.35 -18.20 0.53
C ASN A 19 -12.29 -16.86 -0.22
N MET A 20 -11.69 -15.82 0.37
CA MET A 20 -11.53 -14.53 -0.30
C MET A 20 -10.58 -14.65 -1.50
N ILE A 21 -9.44 -15.31 -1.34
CA ILE A 21 -8.49 -15.56 -2.44
C ILE A 21 -9.19 -16.31 -3.58
N ASN A 22 -9.91 -17.38 -3.26
CA ASN A 22 -10.60 -18.19 -4.26
C ASN A 22 -11.72 -17.40 -4.98
N ALA A 23 -12.50 -16.63 -4.26
CA ALA A 23 -13.57 -15.80 -4.84
C ALA A 23 -12.99 -14.72 -5.76
N ILE A 24 -11.93 -14.03 -5.36
CA ILE A 24 -11.29 -13.01 -6.19
C ILE A 24 -10.67 -13.65 -7.43
N ARG A 25 -10.00 -14.80 -7.30
CA ARG A 25 -9.44 -15.53 -8.45
C ARG A 25 -10.52 -15.92 -9.45
N GLN A 26 -11.65 -16.44 -8.97
CA GLN A 26 -12.80 -16.77 -9.84
C GLN A 26 -13.36 -15.54 -10.57
N ILE A 27 -13.42 -14.39 -9.90
CA ILE A 27 -13.85 -13.13 -10.53
C ILE A 27 -12.83 -12.74 -11.63
N CYS A 28 -11.53 -12.72 -11.33
CA CYS A 28 -10.49 -12.41 -12.31
C CYS A 28 -10.56 -13.35 -13.52
N ASP A 29 -10.74 -14.66 -13.28
CA ASP A 29 -10.83 -15.67 -14.36
C ASP A 29 -12.10 -15.47 -15.21
N SER A 30 -13.21 -15.03 -14.59
CA SER A 30 -14.47 -14.79 -15.29
C SER A 30 -14.44 -13.55 -16.19
N TYR A 31 -13.68 -12.51 -15.80
CA TYR A 31 -13.57 -11.26 -16.56
C TYR A 31 -12.35 -11.22 -17.49
N GLY A 32 -11.38 -12.13 -17.31
CA GLY A 32 -10.20 -12.23 -18.15
C GLY A 32 -9.11 -11.20 -17.83
N ASP A 33 -8.18 -11.03 -18.78
CA ASP A 33 -6.94 -10.27 -18.57
C ASP A 33 -7.16 -8.75 -18.50
N ASP A 34 -8.27 -8.24 -19.01
CA ASP A 34 -8.63 -6.82 -18.93
C ASP A 34 -9.19 -6.41 -17.55
N PHE A 35 -9.41 -7.37 -16.63
CA PHE A 35 -9.93 -7.07 -15.31
C PHE A 35 -8.89 -6.37 -14.44
N ILE A 36 -9.24 -5.20 -13.91
CA ILE A 36 -8.39 -4.43 -13.01
C ILE A 36 -8.64 -4.86 -11.57
N LEU A 37 -7.71 -5.62 -10.99
CA LEU A 37 -7.69 -5.92 -9.57
C LEU A 37 -6.80 -4.92 -8.84
N SER A 38 -7.38 -4.10 -7.97
CA SER A 38 -6.61 -3.18 -7.14
C SER A 38 -6.89 -3.38 -5.65
N TRP A 39 -5.90 -2.99 -4.82
CA TRP A 39 -5.98 -3.07 -3.37
C TRP A 39 -5.71 -1.69 -2.77
N ALA A 40 -6.51 -1.30 -1.78
CA ALA A 40 -6.33 -0.03 -1.05
C ALA A 40 -6.31 -0.26 0.48
N PRO A 41 -5.42 -1.09 1.00
CA PRO A 41 -5.31 -1.31 2.44
C PRO A 41 -4.70 -0.09 3.14
N GLU A 42 -4.98 0.06 4.44
CA GLU A 42 -4.18 0.91 5.32
C GLU A 42 -2.79 0.28 5.55
N THR A 43 -1.80 1.08 5.94
CA THR A 43 -0.45 0.58 6.33
C THR A 43 -0.53 -0.48 7.42
N PHE A 44 -1.54 -0.39 8.29
CA PHE A 44 -1.86 -1.38 9.32
C PHE A 44 -1.99 -2.81 8.75
N TYR A 45 -2.63 -2.95 7.60
CA TYR A 45 -2.87 -4.26 6.97
C TYR A 45 -1.73 -4.73 6.06
N MET A 46 -0.72 -3.91 5.84
CA MET A 46 0.46 -4.20 5.01
C MET A 46 1.76 -4.00 5.78
N GLN A 47 2.38 -2.82 5.67
CA GLN A 47 3.74 -2.57 6.19
C GLN A 47 3.86 -2.74 7.71
N LEU A 48 2.80 -2.51 8.49
CA LEU A 48 2.81 -2.78 9.93
C LEU A 48 3.07 -4.26 10.26
N GLY A 49 2.81 -5.17 9.31
CA GLY A 49 3.20 -6.58 9.41
C GLY A 49 4.71 -6.79 9.53
N HIS A 50 5.53 -5.82 9.10
CA HIS A 50 6.97 -5.86 9.33
C HIS A 50 7.32 -5.98 10.80
N THR A 51 6.63 -5.23 11.66
CA THR A 51 6.89 -5.23 13.11
C THR A 51 5.94 -6.14 13.89
N TYR A 52 4.66 -6.21 13.48
CA TYR A 52 3.59 -6.77 14.31
C TYR A 52 2.65 -7.73 13.58
N TYR A 53 3.15 -8.52 12.62
CA TYR A 53 2.31 -9.44 11.87
C TYR A 53 1.54 -10.40 12.77
N GLY A 54 0.21 -10.42 12.61
CA GLY A 54 -0.66 -11.28 13.40
C GLY A 54 -0.82 -10.88 14.86
N GLY A 55 -0.36 -9.68 15.27
CA GLY A 55 -0.54 -9.15 16.62
C GLY A 55 0.39 -9.73 17.64
N ILE A 56 1.62 -10.11 17.28
CA ILE A 56 2.61 -10.65 18.21
C ILE A 56 3.21 -9.56 19.14
N ASN A 57 3.93 -10.00 20.17
CA ASN A 57 4.66 -9.17 21.14
C ASN A 57 3.77 -8.18 21.92
N GLY A 58 2.51 -8.56 22.18
CA GLY A 58 1.61 -7.71 22.97
C GLY A 58 0.98 -6.57 22.18
N TYR A 59 1.24 -6.45 20.88
CA TYR A 59 0.46 -5.60 20.00
C TYR A 59 -0.90 -6.25 19.77
N VAL A 60 -1.93 -5.55 20.14
CA VAL A 60 -3.24 -6.13 20.48
C VAL A 60 -4.04 -6.64 19.29
N ASP A 61 -3.77 -6.16 18.08
CA ASP A 61 -4.64 -6.45 16.94
C ASP A 61 -4.04 -7.52 16.01
N SER A 62 -4.61 -8.71 16.09
CA SER A 62 -4.21 -9.86 15.26
C SER A 62 -4.40 -9.64 13.74
N ARG A 63 -5.05 -8.56 13.33
CA ARG A 63 -5.25 -8.23 11.91
C ARG A 63 -4.06 -7.51 11.27
N ALA A 64 -3.05 -7.10 12.05
CA ALA A 64 -1.85 -6.44 11.52
C ALA A 64 -1.22 -7.29 10.41
N GLY A 65 -1.01 -6.69 9.24
CA GLY A 65 -0.52 -7.39 8.05
C GLY A 65 -1.54 -8.31 7.36
N GLY A 66 -2.82 -8.23 7.74
CA GLY A 66 -3.85 -9.18 7.29
C GLY A 66 -4.18 -9.20 5.80
N TYR A 67 -3.73 -8.21 5.00
CA TYR A 67 -3.85 -8.23 3.54
C TYR A 67 -2.68 -8.94 2.85
N ILE A 68 -1.55 -9.12 3.55
CA ILE A 68 -0.34 -9.74 2.97
C ILE A 68 -0.62 -11.11 2.36
N PRO A 69 -1.34 -12.05 3.02
CA PRO A 69 -1.63 -13.36 2.42
C PRO A 69 -2.42 -13.28 1.11
N MET A 70 -3.41 -12.37 1.04
CA MET A 70 -4.25 -12.22 -0.15
C MET A 70 -3.49 -11.57 -1.30
N ILE A 71 -2.75 -10.49 -1.03
CA ILE A 71 -1.94 -9.81 -2.04
C ILE A 71 -0.83 -10.75 -2.54
N HIS A 72 -0.21 -11.52 -1.64
CA HIS A 72 0.79 -12.51 -2.03
C HIS A 72 0.21 -13.59 -2.95
N ALA A 73 -0.91 -14.20 -2.57
CA ALA A 73 -1.54 -15.27 -3.34
C ALA A 73 -2.13 -14.82 -4.69
N LEU A 74 -2.46 -13.53 -4.82
CA LEU A 74 -3.09 -12.94 -6.02
C LEU A 74 -2.15 -11.97 -6.75
N ARG A 75 -0.84 -12.01 -6.46
CA ARG A 75 0.13 -11.06 -7.04
C ARG A 75 0.21 -11.14 -8.56
N ASP A 76 -0.03 -12.33 -9.13
CA ASP A 76 -0.10 -12.60 -10.57
C ASP A 76 -1.32 -11.95 -11.24
N ARG A 77 -2.39 -11.71 -10.48
CA ARG A 77 -3.64 -11.10 -10.95
C ARG A 77 -3.79 -9.64 -10.52
N THR A 78 -2.96 -9.19 -9.55
CA THR A 78 -2.99 -7.82 -9.03
C THR A 78 -2.49 -6.84 -10.08
N THR A 79 -3.34 -5.88 -10.44
CA THR A 79 -2.96 -4.78 -11.32
C THR A 79 -2.14 -3.75 -10.55
N TYR A 80 -2.60 -3.33 -9.35
CA TYR A 80 -1.84 -2.44 -8.48
C TYR A 80 -2.32 -2.45 -7.03
N VAL A 81 -1.40 -2.02 -6.14
CA VAL A 81 -1.62 -1.82 -4.71
C VAL A 81 -1.38 -0.34 -4.39
N GLN A 82 -2.35 0.28 -3.75
CA GLN A 82 -2.37 1.69 -3.35
C GLN A 82 -2.56 1.76 -1.83
N VAL A 83 -1.51 1.45 -1.07
CA VAL A 83 -1.58 1.51 0.39
C VAL A 83 -1.85 2.94 0.83
N GLN A 84 -2.86 3.12 1.69
CA GLN A 84 -3.27 4.41 2.20
C GLN A 84 -2.20 4.97 3.14
N LEU A 85 -1.37 5.92 2.66
CA LEU A 85 -0.30 6.56 3.42
C LEU A 85 -0.84 7.77 4.19
N TYR A 86 -1.96 7.55 4.89
CA TYR A 86 -2.67 8.57 5.68
C TYR A 86 -3.52 7.90 6.77
N ASN A 87 -3.93 8.67 7.78
CA ASN A 87 -4.71 8.19 8.94
C ASN A 87 -4.09 6.97 9.63
N SER A 88 -2.78 6.86 9.59
CA SER A 88 -2.02 5.73 10.10
C SER A 88 -1.13 6.15 11.26
N ALA A 89 -0.90 5.23 12.21
CA ALA A 89 0.19 5.35 13.16
C ALA A 89 1.54 5.26 12.44
N ALA A 90 2.63 5.60 13.14
CA ALA A 90 3.97 5.41 12.64
C ALA A 90 4.26 3.92 12.34
N VAL A 91 5.00 3.66 11.27
CA VAL A 91 5.40 2.33 10.82
C VAL A 91 6.91 2.26 10.73
N GLN A 92 7.49 1.14 11.13
CA GLN A 92 8.92 0.90 11.00
C GLN A 92 9.26 0.50 9.56
N GLY A 93 10.23 1.19 8.96
CA GLY A 93 10.77 0.87 7.66
C GLY A 93 11.80 -0.27 7.69
N ASN A 94 12.23 -0.70 6.51
CA ASN A 94 13.27 -1.73 6.36
C ASN A 94 14.63 -1.29 6.92
N ASP A 95 14.88 0.02 6.99
CA ASP A 95 16.07 0.62 7.59
C ASP A 95 16.03 0.65 9.14
N GLY A 96 14.93 0.21 9.74
CA GLY A 96 14.70 0.21 11.18
C GLY A 96 14.19 1.54 11.75
N SER A 97 14.09 2.60 10.96
CA SER A 97 13.56 3.91 11.37
C SER A 97 12.03 3.89 11.43
N TRP A 98 11.44 4.76 12.26
CA TRP A 98 10.00 4.91 12.36
C TRP A 98 9.52 6.10 11.53
N TYR A 99 8.55 5.86 10.66
CA TYR A 99 7.99 6.84 9.74
C TYR A 99 6.54 7.18 10.09
N SER A 100 6.30 8.47 10.33
CA SER A 100 4.95 9.03 10.40
C SER A 100 4.56 9.53 9.03
N MET A 101 3.36 9.20 8.55
CA MET A 101 2.90 9.61 7.23
C MET A 101 2.74 11.14 7.14
N GLY A 102 3.17 11.76 6.04
CA GLY A 102 2.99 13.19 5.77
C GLY A 102 4.24 13.94 5.29
N ASP A 103 5.28 13.23 4.89
CA ASP A 103 6.48 13.79 4.26
C ASP A 103 7.00 12.90 3.12
N GLU A 104 7.96 13.43 2.36
CA GLU A 104 8.54 12.74 1.20
C GLU A 104 9.25 11.44 1.61
N ALA A 105 9.98 11.44 2.73
CA ALA A 105 10.74 10.28 3.20
C ALA A 105 9.82 9.11 3.55
N SER A 106 8.70 9.38 4.23
CA SER A 106 7.71 8.35 4.55
C SER A 106 7.06 7.77 3.29
N LEU A 107 6.78 8.58 2.27
CA LEU A 107 6.23 8.09 1.01
C LEU A 107 7.22 7.17 0.29
N VAL A 108 8.49 7.55 0.26
CA VAL A 108 9.56 6.76 -0.37
C VAL A 108 9.69 5.41 0.34
N GLU A 109 9.96 5.41 1.65
CA GLU A 109 10.19 4.17 2.41
C GLU A 109 9.00 3.21 2.34
N MET A 110 7.77 3.71 2.51
CA MET A 110 6.58 2.84 2.45
C MET A 110 6.38 2.20 1.08
N CYS A 111 6.76 2.87 -0.01
CA CYS A 111 6.71 2.28 -1.35
C CYS A 111 7.90 1.35 -1.60
N GLU A 112 9.10 1.67 -1.12
CA GLU A 112 10.27 0.79 -1.18
C GLU A 112 10.01 -0.53 -0.49
N MET A 113 9.40 -0.53 0.70
CA MET A 113 8.98 -1.75 1.39
C MET A 113 8.07 -2.62 0.51
N LEU A 114 7.15 -2.01 -0.24
CA LEU A 114 6.26 -2.78 -1.14
C LEU A 114 7.00 -3.37 -2.34
N ILE A 115 8.05 -2.73 -2.82
CA ILE A 115 8.81 -3.16 -4.01
C ILE A 115 9.93 -4.13 -3.61
N ASP A 116 10.72 -3.79 -2.61
CA ASP A 116 11.85 -4.62 -2.15
C ASP A 116 11.38 -5.82 -1.33
N GLY A 117 10.17 -5.73 -0.76
CA GLY A 117 9.67 -6.69 0.22
C GLY A 117 10.19 -6.40 1.63
N PHE A 118 9.70 -7.17 2.59
CA PHE A 118 10.07 -7.00 4.00
C PHE A 118 9.88 -8.28 4.80
N TYR A 119 10.66 -8.42 5.87
CA TYR A 119 10.49 -9.50 6.83
C TYR A 119 9.31 -9.24 7.76
N LEU A 120 8.53 -10.26 8.05
CA LEU A 120 7.44 -10.18 9.02
C LEU A 120 7.99 -10.34 10.44
N ASN A 121 7.49 -9.51 11.37
CA ASN A 121 7.88 -9.49 12.78
C ASN A 121 9.38 -9.19 13.02
N GLY A 122 10.00 -8.44 12.13
CA GLY A 122 11.43 -8.15 12.20
C GLY A 122 12.33 -9.40 12.19
N GLY A 123 11.75 -10.57 11.85
CA GLY A 123 12.42 -11.85 11.95
C GLY A 123 12.89 -12.39 10.61
N ASN A 124 13.77 -13.39 10.66
CA ASN A 124 14.37 -13.98 9.47
C ASN A 124 13.54 -15.12 8.84
N GLN A 125 12.35 -15.43 9.35
CA GLN A 125 11.63 -16.64 8.97
C GLN A 125 10.61 -16.43 7.83
N TYR A 126 9.99 -15.27 7.75
CA TYR A 126 8.93 -15.00 6.78
C TYR A 126 9.20 -13.70 6.04
N PHE A 127 9.64 -13.81 4.81
CA PHE A 127 9.90 -12.68 3.93
C PHE A 127 8.73 -12.53 2.94
N PHE A 128 8.01 -11.41 3.02
CA PHE A 128 7.09 -11.00 1.97
C PHE A 128 7.90 -10.51 0.77
N PRO A 129 7.91 -11.25 -0.35
CA PRO A 129 8.67 -10.83 -1.53
C PRO A 129 7.95 -9.67 -2.20
N GLY A 130 8.62 -8.58 -2.44
CA GLY A 130 8.05 -7.36 -2.97
C GLY A 130 7.18 -7.51 -4.22
N LEU A 131 6.57 -6.44 -4.63
CA LEU A 131 5.77 -6.30 -5.84
C LEU A 131 6.61 -5.67 -6.94
N ARG A 132 6.18 -5.76 -8.20
CA ARG A 132 6.80 -4.98 -9.28
C ARG A 132 6.49 -3.50 -9.10
N ALA A 133 7.39 -2.62 -9.57
CA ALA A 133 7.20 -1.17 -9.49
C ALA A 133 5.88 -0.72 -10.15
N ASP A 134 5.51 -1.31 -11.29
CA ASP A 134 4.25 -1.04 -11.99
C ASP A 134 2.99 -1.49 -11.25
N GLN A 135 3.13 -2.23 -10.16
CA GLN A 135 2.04 -2.60 -9.26
C GLN A 135 1.94 -1.67 -8.04
N VAL A 136 2.84 -0.71 -7.83
CA VAL A 136 2.85 0.17 -6.66
C VAL A 136 2.39 1.58 -7.02
N VAL A 137 1.47 2.11 -6.22
CA VAL A 137 0.89 3.45 -6.37
C VAL A 137 1.10 4.24 -5.08
N ILE A 138 1.58 5.47 -5.16
CA ILE A 138 1.69 6.37 -4.01
C ILE A 138 0.30 6.95 -3.70
N ALA A 139 -0.27 6.60 -2.56
CA ALA A 139 -1.64 6.95 -2.20
C ALA A 139 -1.70 7.94 -1.02
N VAL A 140 -2.17 9.17 -1.29
CA VAL A 140 -2.20 10.27 -0.33
C VAL A 140 -3.54 11.01 -0.34
N PRO A 141 -3.91 11.75 0.72
CA PRO A 141 -5.08 12.64 0.67
C PRO A 141 -4.76 13.91 -0.13
N CYS A 142 -5.74 14.41 -0.87
CA CYS A 142 -5.55 15.62 -1.69
C CYS A 142 -5.55 16.92 -0.87
N SER A 143 -6.04 16.89 0.37
CA SER A 143 -6.23 18.08 1.18
C SER A 143 -6.32 17.74 2.66
N GLN A 144 -6.19 18.75 3.52
CA GLN A 144 -6.31 18.57 4.98
C GLN A 144 -7.70 18.14 5.45
N GLY A 145 -8.75 18.52 4.73
CA GLY A 145 -10.10 18.07 5.06
C GLY A 145 -10.39 16.62 4.65
N ALA A 146 -9.57 16.06 3.77
CA ALA A 146 -9.78 14.71 3.25
C ALA A 146 -9.36 13.60 4.23
N ALA A 147 -8.38 13.87 5.10
CA ALA A 147 -7.88 12.92 6.10
C ALA A 147 -7.30 13.65 7.30
N GLY A 148 -7.24 12.99 8.46
CA GLY A 148 -6.69 13.55 9.71
C GLY A 148 -5.17 13.68 9.70
N SER A 149 -4.46 12.95 8.84
CA SER A 149 -2.99 12.97 8.72
C SER A 149 -2.54 12.48 7.34
N GLY A 150 -1.24 12.60 7.03
CA GLY A 150 -0.64 12.07 5.81
C GLY A 150 -0.71 13.02 4.62
N GLN A 151 -1.11 14.29 4.82
CA GLN A 151 -1.13 15.29 3.75
C GLN A 151 0.30 15.68 3.37
N VAL A 152 0.55 15.74 2.08
CA VAL A 152 1.81 16.22 1.51
C VAL A 152 1.53 17.29 0.44
N SER A 153 2.49 18.15 0.21
CA SER A 153 2.44 19.06 -0.94
C SER A 153 2.65 18.30 -2.25
N ASN A 154 2.19 18.86 -3.37
CA ASN A 154 2.51 18.30 -4.69
C ASN A 154 4.02 18.19 -4.94
N THR A 155 4.81 19.12 -4.41
CA THR A 155 6.28 19.08 -4.51
C THR A 155 6.86 17.84 -3.83
N GLN A 156 6.43 17.53 -2.61
CA GLN A 156 6.86 16.34 -1.89
C GLN A 156 6.38 15.05 -2.57
N LEU A 157 5.12 14.99 -3.02
CA LEU A 157 4.58 13.85 -3.74
C LEU A 157 5.37 13.56 -5.04
N GLN A 158 5.61 14.60 -5.82
CA GLN A 158 6.37 14.50 -7.06
C GLN A 158 7.86 14.23 -6.81
N GLY A 159 8.42 14.72 -5.68
CA GLY A 159 9.77 14.40 -5.22
C GLY A 159 9.91 12.92 -4.91
N ALA A 160 9.00 12.38 -4.09
CA ALA A 160 8.93 10.95 -3.78
C ALA A 160 8.84 10.08 -5.05
N PHE A 161 7.99 10.49 -6.00
CA PHE A 161 7.86 9.78 -7.28
C PHE A 161 9.18 9.76 -8.05
N ARG A 162 9.87 10.91 -8.18
CA ARG A 162 11.17 10.96 -8.88
C ARG A 162 12.21 10.08 -8.22
N THR A 163 12.28 10.08 -6.89
CA THR A 163 13.19 9.23 -6.12
C THR A 163 12.92 7.75 -6.39
N LEU A 164 11.66 7.36 -6.30
CA LEU A 164 11.24 5.97 -6.54
C LEU A 164 11.44 5.55 -8.00
N GLU A 165 11.03 6.37 -8.96
CA GLU A 165 11.15 6.06 -10.39
C GLU A 165 12.63 5.95 -10.83
N ALA A 166 13.52 6.75 -10.24
CA ALA A 166 14.97 6.65 -10.50
C ALA A 166 15.56 5.32 -10.00
N LYS A 167 15.03 4.77 -8.90
CA LYS A 167 15.49 3.50 -8.31
C LYS A 167 14.73 2.30 -8.90
N TYR A 168 13.44 2.47 -9.17
CA TYR A 168 12.52 1.42 -9.65
C TYR A 168 11.72 1.92 -10.85
N PRO A 169 12.30 1.89 -12.05
CA PRO A 169 11.62 2.39 -13.25
C PRO A 169 10.27 1.71 -13.51
N GLY A 170 9.28 2.50 -13.90
CA GLY A 170 7.95 2.02 -14.25
C GLY A 170 6.93 2.10 -13.12
N MET A 171 7.15 2.95 -12.12
CA MET A 171 6.15 3.24 -11.09
C MET A 171 4.79 3.62 -11.69
N ARG A 172 3.70 3.10 -11.10
CA ARG A 172 2.38 3.28 -11.71
C ARG A 172 1.83 4.70 -11.62
N GLY A 173 2.16 5.46 -10.58
CA GLY A 173 1.70 6.83 -10.40
C GLY A 173 1.05 7.10 -9.04
N PHE A 174 -0.02 7.90 -9.03
CA PHE A 174 -0.65 8.41 -7.81
C PHE A 174 -2.10 7.96 -7.66
N MET A 175 -2.52 7.80 -6.41
CA MET A 175 -3.93 7.76 -6.00
C MET A 175 -4.19 8.88 -5.00
N THR A 176 -5.39 9.42 -5.00
CA THR A 176 -5.77 10.37 -3.96
C THR A 176 -7.14 10.08 -3.36
N TRP A 177 -7.26 10.27 -2.07
CA TRP A 177 -8.51 10.41 -1.35
C TRP A 177 -8.83 11.89 -1.19
N SER A 178 -9.80 12.44 -1.89
CA SER A 178 -10.54 11.86 -2.97
C SER A 178 -10.93 12.93 -4.00
N ILE A 179 -11.45 12.54 -5.14
CA ILE A 179 -11.84 13.47 -6.22
C ILE A 179 -12.85 14.54 -5.77
N ASN A 180 -13.81 14.19 -4.92
CA ASN A 180 -14.77 15.14 -4.38
C ASN A 180 -14.12 16.10 -3.36
N TRP A 181 -13.15 15.66 -2.57
CA TRP A 181 -12.37 16.54 -1.69
C TRP A 181 -11.46 17.47 -2.49
N ASP A 182 -10.86 16.99 -3.59
CA ASP A 182 -10.06 17.83 -4.48
C ASP A 182 -10.94 18.90 -5.16
N ALA A 183 -12.14 18.53 -5.61
CA ALA A 183 -13.10 19.47 -6.14
C ALA A 183 -13.52 20.54 -5.12
N LEU A 184 -13.82 20.10 -3.90
CA LEU A 184 -14.35 20.98 -2.86
C LEU A 184 -13.30 21.95 -2.29
N GLN A 185 -12.10 21.48 -2.02
CA GLN A 185 -11.08 22.27 -1.29
C GLN A 185 -9.98 22.83 -2.19
N ASN A 186 -9.71 22.22 -3.33
CA ASN A 186 -8.59 22.59 -4.22
C ASN A 186 -9.02 23.00 -5.62
N ASN A 187 -10.32 23.07 -5.90
CA ASN A 187 -10.82 23.32 -7.25
C ASN A 187 -10.19 22.38 -8.30
N ASN A 188 -10.06 21.09 -7.96
CA ASN A 188 -9.44 20.04 -8.76
C ASN A 188 -7.94 20.27 -9.08
N SER A 189 -7.23 21.08 -8.30
CA SER A 189 -5.84 21.42 -8.62
C SER A 189 -4.88 20.26 -8.36
N PHE A 190 -5.16 19.42 -7.36
CA PHE A 190 -4.35 18.23 -7.09
C PHE A 190 -4.33 17.30 -8.31
N GLY A 191 -5.50 16.91 -8.79
CA GLY A 191 -5.64 16.03 -9.96
C GLY A 191 -5.00 16.60 -11.22
N ARG A 192 -5.26 17.91 -11.52
CA ARG A 192 -4.69 18.56 -12.72
C ARG A 192 -3.18 18.65 -12.69
N GLN A 193 -2.59 19.09 -11.56
CA GLN A 193 -1.13 19.27 -11.44
C GLN A 193 -0.39 17.94 -11.53
N ASN A 194 -0.89 16.91 -10.85
CA ASN A 194 -0.26 15.60 -10.85
C ASN A 194 -0.44 14.86 -12.18
N ARG A 195 -1.58 15.03 -12.87
CA ARG A 195 -1.73 14.56 -14.25
C ARG A 195 -0.72 15.23 -15.19
N THR A 196 -0.56 16.56 -15.09
CA THR A 196 0.42 17.27 -15.91
C THR A 196 1.84 16.79 -15.63
N PHE A 197 2.18 16.57 -14.36
CA PHE A 197 3.47 16.03 -13.97
C PHE A 197 3.72 14.65 -14.61
N LEU A 198 2.80 13.69 -14.42
CA LEU A 198 2.95 12.33 -14.93
C LEU A 198 2.97 12.26 -16.47
N ASN A 199 2.26 13.15 -17.16
CA ASN A 199 2.28 13.18 -18.63
C ASN A 199 3.58 13.75 -19.22
N ASN A 200 4.38 14.45 -18.42
CA ASN A 200 5.65 15.06 -18.85
C ASN A 200 6.88 14.31 -18.27
N TYR A 201 6.65 13.24 -17.53
CA TYR A 201 7.68 12.41 -16.93
C TYR A 201 8.05 11.26 -17.86
#